data_dd204031323a450c51eb3a5202f1d597
#
_entry.id   dd204031323a450c51eb3a5202f1d597
#
_cell.length_a   1.000
_cell.length_b   1.000
_cell.length_c   1.000
_cell.angle_alpha   90.00
_cell.angle_beta   90.00
_cell.angle_gamma   90.00
#
_symmetry.space_group_name_H-M   'P 1'
#
loop_
_entity.id
_entity.type
_entity.pdbx_description
1 polymer ?
#
loop_
_entity_poly.entity_id
_entity_poly.type
_entity_poly.pdbx_seq_one_letter_code
_entity_poly.pdbx_strand_id
1 'polypeptide(L)'
;LYILHWFFLLPILYLIEFKNTNIIFTGLLFGVTSSFIGQYWITETLMNIAGVSFSNGILKHTIYSLYESIFFIIIFFIIKKIFTEKKFYIIKFLILIFAWICIENIFPRIFPYKLGNSQINFKYLSPLIGFFGINIISFFVLALNITLHFIYRRRNIFKYYKLYPLIFLIFFLGIKKEHSEENYKSYEK
;
A
#
# COMPACT_ATOMS: atom_id res chain seq x y z
N LEU A 1 -12.33 -5.87 -2.30
CA LEU A 1 -10.96 -6.06 -1.76
C LEU A 1 -10.18 -4.75 -1.62
N TYR A 2 -10.40 -3.74 -2.49
CA TYR A 2 -9.67 -2.45 -2.44
C TYR A 2 -9.78 -1.74 -1.08
N ILE A 3 -10.89 -1.83 -0.37
CA ILE A 3 -11.08 -1.23 0.96
C ILE A 3 -10.12 -1.83 1.99
N LEU A 4 -9.80 -3.12 1.89
CA LEU A 4 -8.90 -3.79 2.84
C LEU A 4 -7.48 -3.22 2.81
N HIS A 5 -7.03 -2.66 1.68
CA HIS A 5 -5.71 -2.05 1.57
C HIS A 5 -5.53 -0.82 2.45
N TRP A 6 -6.62 -0.17 2.85
CA TRP A 6 -6.58 0.95 3.80
C TRP A 6 -6.21 0.52 5.23
N PHE A 7 -6.23 -0.79 5.53
CA PHE A 7 -5.98 -1.34 6.87
C PHE A 7 -4.96 -2.47 6.88
N PHE A 8 -4.46 -2.89 5.73
CA PHE A 8 -3.69 -4.14 5.57
C PHE A 8 -2.37 -4.15 6.34
N LEU A 9 -1.75 -2.98 6.55
CA LEU A 9 -0.49 -2.86 7.29
C LEU A 9 -0.68 -2.86 8.80
N LEU A 10 -1.87 -2.57 9.32
CA LEU A 10 -2.09 -2.44 10.77
C LEU A 10 -1.64 -3.66 11.56
N PRO A 11 -2.05 -4.90 11.20
CA PRO A 11 -1.61 -6.08 11.94
C PRO A 11 -0.09 -6.28 11.86
N ILE A 12 0.53 -5.94 10.73
CA ILE A 12 1.97 -6.08 10.54
C ILE A 12 2.74 -5.03 11.35
N LEU A 13 2.30 -3.76 11.34
CA LEU A 13 2.89 -2.71 12.16
C LEU A 13 2.82 -3.06 13.65
N TYR A 14 1.68 -3.63 14.09
CA TYR A 14 1.53 -4.13 15.45
C TYR A 14 2.52 -5.26 15.78
N LEU A 15 2.63 -6.26 14.90
CA LEU A 15 3.55 -7.38 15.11
C LEU A 15 5.00 -6.92 15.17
N ILE A 16 5.41 -6.01 14.28
CA ILE A 16 6.80 -5.51 14.22
C ILE A 16 7.13 -4.70 15.48
N GLU A 17 6.21 -3.89 15.99
CA GLU A 17 6.47 -3.01 17.13
C GLU A 17 6.39 -3.72 18.47
N PHE A 18 5.34 -4.52 18.68
CA PHE A 18 5.02 -5.06 20.03
C PHE A 18 5.43 -6.51 20.23
N LYS A 19 5.80 -7.22 19.19
CA LYS A 19 6.27 -8.59 19.27
C LYS A 19 7.72 -8.68 18.80
N ASN A 20 8.48 -9.54 19.43
CA ASN A 20 9.86 -9.82 18.97
C ASN A 20 9.82 -10.76 17.76
N THR A 21 9.25 -10.27 16.66
CA THR A 21 9.05 -11.06 15.44
C THR A 21 10.34 -11.19 14.63
N ASN A 22 10.50 -12.34 14.01
CA ASN A 22 11.51 -12.54 12.99
C ASN A 22 11.07 -11.81 11.71
N ILE A 23 11.75 -10.71 11.38
CA ILE A 23 11.40 -9.84 10.23
C ILE A 23 11.50 -10.59 8.90
N ILE A 24 12.49 -11.47 8.75
CA ILE A 24 12.66 -12.25 7.51
C ILE A 24 11.45 -13.15 7.31
N PHE A 25 11.09 -13.92 8.35
CA PHE A 25 9.93 -14.81 8.27
C PHE A 25 8.62 -14.04 8.04
N THR A 26 8.43 -12.92 8.76
CA THR A 26 7.22 -12.08 8.59
C THR A 26 7.15 -11.48 7.20
N GLY A 27 8.27 -11.00 6.66
CA GLY A 27 8.34 -10.43 5.31
C GLY A 27 8.11 -11.49 4.22
N LEU A 28 8.69 -12.69 4.38
CA LEU A 28 8.45 -13.80 3.47
C LEU A 28 6.98 -14.21 3.47
N LEU A 29 6.42 -14.47 4.64
CA LEU A 29 5.03 -14.90 4.78
C LEU A 29 4.06 -13.86 4.20
N PHE A 30 4.28 -12.59 4.54
CA PHE A 30 3.45 -11.50 4.04
C PHE A 30 3.60 -11.31 2.53
N GLY A 31 4.82 -11.35 1.99
CA GLY A 31 5.09 -11.19 0.57
C GLY A 31 4.49 -12.32 -0.26
N VAL A 32 4.69 -13.56 0.16
CA VAL A 32 4.10 -14.72 -0.52
C VAL A 32 2.58 -14.66 -0.49
N THR A 33 1.96 -14.44 0.68
CA THR A 33 0.49 -14.39 0.79
C THR A 33 -0.11 -13.22 0.01
N SER A 34 0.50 -12.04 0.07
CA SER A 34 0.02 -10.87 -0.69
C SER A 34 0.15 -11.07 -2.20
N SER A 35 1.20 -11.73 -2.68
CA SER A 35 1.38 -12.05 -4.09
C SER A 35 0.33 -13.06 -4.56
N PHE A 36 0.13 -14.17 -3.84
CA PHE A 36 -0.88 -15.16 -4.22
C PHE A 36 -2.30 -14.62 -4.20
N ILE A 37 -2.64 -13.73 -3.25
CA ILE A 37 -3.98 -13.12 -3.18
C ILE A 37 -4.13 -11.98 -4.20
N GLY A 38 -3.15 -11.08 -4.28
CA GLY A 38 -3.25 -9.87 -5.11
C GLY A 38 -2.93 -10.10 -6.58
N GLN A 39 -2.16 -11.12 -6.88
CA GLN A 39 -1.66 -11.43 -8.23
C GLN A 39 -1.99 -12.86 -8.68
N TYR A 40 -3.12 -13.41 -8.20
CA TYR A 40 -3.59 -14.77 -8.53
C TYR A 40 -3.63 -15.04 -10.05
N TRP A 41 -3.90 -14.00 -10.84
CA TRP A 41 -3.96 -14.04 -12.29
C TRP A 41 -2.63 -14.47 -12.95
N ILE A 42 -1.49 -14.38 -12.26
CA ILE A 42 -0.18 -14.81 -12.80
C ILE A 42 -0.20 -16.28 -13.16
N THR A 43 -0.72 -17.13 -12.29
CA THR A 43 -0.82 -18.57 -12.56
C THR A 43 -1.66 -18.85 -13.79
N GLU A 44 -2.84 -18.20 -13.91
CA GLU A 44 -3.73 -18.35 -15.06
C GLU A 44 -3.09 -17.83 -16.35
N THR A 45 -2.39 -16.70 -16.29
CA THR A 45 -1.68 -16.13 -17.44
C THR A 45 -0.59 -17.06 -17.93
N LEU A 46 0.20 -17.67 -17.03
CA LEU A 46 1.23 -18.64 -17.40
C LEU A 46 0.64 -19.89 -18.06
N MET A 47 -0.50 -20.37 -17.59
CA MET A 47 -1.20 -21.50 -18.20
C MET A 47 -1.74 -21.13 -19.59
N ASN A 48 -2.43 -20.02 -19.71
CA ASN A 48 -3.17 -19.64 -20.91
C ASN A 48 -2.26 -19.10 -22.03
N ILE A 49 -1.20 -18.33 -21.69
CA ILE A 49 -0.32 -17.69 -22.66
C ILE A 49 0.93 -18.55 -22.92
N ALA A 50 1.56 -19.07 -21.86
CA ALA A 50 2.80 -19.85 -22.00
C ALA A 50 2.56 -21.37 -22.13
N GLY A 51 1.32 -21.82 -22.10
CA GLY A 51 0.96 -23.24 -22.28
C GLY A 51 1.52 -24.18 -21.22
N VAL A 52 1.90 -23.66 -20.03
CA VAL A 52 2.46 -24.49 -18.96
C VAL A 52 1.35 -25.22 -18.20
N SER A 53 1.68 -26.40 -17.65
CA SER A 53 0.75 -27.11 -16.76
C SER A 53 0.48 -26.29 -15.48
N PHE A 54 -0.66 -26.54 -14.83
CA PHE A 54 -1.05 -25.90 -13.57
C PHE A 54 0.04 -25.98 -12.50
N SER A 55 0.66 -27.14 -12.31
CA SER A 55 1.75 -27.35 -11.34
C SER A 55 2.96 -26.47 -11.63
N ASN A 56 3.36 -26.36 -12.90
CA ASN A 56 4.44 -25.49 -13.33
C ASN A 56 4.08 -24.02 -13.21
N GLY A 57 2.82 -23.66 -13.43
CA GLY A 57 2.30 -22.31 -13.23
C GLY A 57 2.41 -21.88 -11.75
N ILE A 58 1.97 -22.73 -10.82
CA ILE A 58 2.11 -22.50 -9.38
C ILE A 58 3.57 -22.40 -8.96
N LEU A 59 4.43 -23.31 -9.44
CA LEU A 59 5.85 -23.27 -9.13
C LEU A 59 6.50 -21.94 -9.53
N LYS A 60 6.27 -21.50 -10.77
CA LYS A 60 6.78 -20.22 -11.27
C LYS A 60 6.21 -19.03 -10.49
N HIS A 61 4.91 -19.04 -10.14
CA HIS A 61 4.31 -18.02 -9.30
C HIS A 61 4.91 -18.01 -7.89
N THR A 62 5.23 -19.18 -7.31
CA THR A 62 5.89 -19.28 -6.01
C THR A 62 7.28 -18.65 -6.04
N ILE A 63 8.08 -18.93 -7.07
CA ILE A 63 9.42 -18.35 -7.24
C ILE A 63 9.31 -16.82 -7.35
N TYR A 64 8.36 -16.33 -8.15
CA TYR A 64 8.08 -14.90 -8.28
C TYR A 64 7.66 -14.30 -6.93
N SER A 65 6.79 -14.94 -6.17
CA SER A 65 6.32 -14.49 -4.86
C SER A 65 7.43 -14.43 -3.82
N LEU A 66 8.37 -15.37 -3.86
CA LEU A 66 9.57 -15.34 -3.02
C LEU A 66 10.46 -14.14 -3.38
N TYR A 67 10.61 -13.84 -4.65
CA TYR A 67 11.33 -12.64 -5.10
C TYR A 67 10.65 -11.35 -4.62
N GLU A 68 9.33 -11.19 -4.79
CA GLU A 68 8.57 -10.04 -4.31
C GLU A 68 8.62 -9.90 -2.77
N SER A 69 8.79 -11.00 -2.03
CA SER A 69 8.92 -10.98 -0.58
C SER A 69 10.17 -10.24 -0.10
N ILE A 70 11.22 -10.15 -0.91
CA ILE A 70 12.43 -9.39 -0.60
C ILE A 70 12.09 -7.90 -0.36
N PHE A 71 11.20 -7.33 -1.16
CA PHE A 71 10.70 -5.98 -0.97
C PHE A 71 10.10 -5.79 0.43
N PHE A 72 9.24 -6.70 0.87
CA PHE A 72 8.60 -6.61 2.18
C PHE A 72 9.60 -6.82 3.33
N ILE A 73 10.58 -7.70 3.17
CA ILE A 73 11.66 -7.91 4.16
C ILE A 73 12.42 -6.58 4.35
N ILE A 74 12.82 -5.92 3.27
CA ILE A 74 13.55 -4.65 3.33
C ILE A 74 12.70 -3.58 4.04
N ILE A 75 11.46 -3.42 3.64
CA ILE A 75 10.54 -2.44 4.22
C ILE A 75 10.31 -2.73 5.71
N PHE A 76 10.05 -3.97 6.09
CA PHE A 76 9.77 -4.33 7.49
C PHE A 76 11.00 -4.17 8.38
N PHE A 77 12.20 -4.39 7.83
CA PHE A 77 13.45 -4.10 8.53
C PHE A 77 13.60 -2.60 8.83
N ILE A 78 13.29 -1.74 7.85
CA ILE A 78 13.31 -0.28 8.02
C ILE A 78 12.27 0.15 9.05
N ILE A 79 11.03 -0.38 8.97
CA ILE A 79 9.96 -0.10 9.94
C ILE A 79 10.42 -0.48 11.34
N LYS A 80 10.98 -1.67 11.54
CA LYS A 80 11.48 -2.11 12.86
C LYS A 80 12.55 -1.17 13.39
N LYS A 81 13.53 -0.79 12.56
CA LYS A 81 14.60 0.13 12.96
C LYS A 81 14.05 1.50 13.38
N ILE A 82 13.07 2.03 12.66
CA ILE A 82 12.48 3.34 12.96
C ILE A 82 11.62 3.27 14.24
N PHE A 83 10.91 2.18 14.49
CA PHE A 83 10.07 2.03 15.69
C PHE A 83 10.85 1.81 16.99
N THR A 84 12.07 1.33 16.95
CA THR A 84 12.92 1.16 18.16
C THR A 84 13.21 2.47 18.85
N GLU A 85 13.24 3.59 18.13
CA GLU A 85 13.44 4.91 18.74
C GLU A 85 12.12 5.51 19.25
N LYS A 86 12.16 6.17 20.41
CA LYS A 86 10.94 6.69 21.10
C LYS A 86 10.59 8.14 20.78
N LYS A 87 11.42 8.88 20.02
CA LYS A 87 11.23 10.32 19.77
C LYS A 87 10.78 10.63 18.33
N PHE A 88 10.23 11.83 18.09
CA PHE A 88 9.95 12.41 16.77
C PHE A 88 8.96 11.66 15.87
N TYR A 89 7.73 11.45 16.33
CA TYR A 89 6.70 10.68 15.59
C TYR A 89 6.35 11.24 14.21
N ILE A 90 6.30 12.55 14.02
CA ILE A 90 5.98 13.17 12.72
C ILE A 90 7.08 12.88 11.71
N ILE A 91 8.36 13.02 12.13
CA ILE A 91 9.50 12.73 11.27
C ILE A 91 9.50 11.24 10.88
N LYS A 92 9.24 10.35 11.82
CA LYS A 92 9.13 8.91 11.55
C LYS A 92 8.01 8.56 10.59
N PHE A 93 6.86 9.19 10.76
CA PHE A 93 5.73 9.07 9.85
C PHE A 93 6.14 9.40 8.41
N LEU A 94 6.77 10.54 8.20
CA LEU A 94 7.24 10.96 6.87
C LEU A 94 8.32 10.02 6.34
N ILE A 95 9.33 9.68 7.16
CA ILE A 95 10.42 8.78 6.75
C ILE A 95 9.86 7.42 6.30
N LEU A 96 8.89 6.84 7.02
CA LEU A 96 8.30 5.55 6.66
C LEU A 96 7.59 5.60 5.31
N ILE A 97 6.79 6.66 5.08
CA ILE A 97 6.06 6.81 3.83
C ILE A 97 7.04 7.02 2.66
N PHE A 98 8.00 7.93 2.81
CA PHE A 98 8.98 8.19 1.75
C PHE A 98 9.88 6.99 1.49
N ALA A 99 10.32 6.28 2.52
CA ALA A 99 11.12 5.07 2.35
C ALA A 99 10.34 4.00 1.57
N TRP A 100 9.06 3.78 1.90
CA TRP A 100 8.22 2.86 1.14
C TRP A 100 8.13 3.26 -0.33
N ILE A 101 7.73 4.52 -0.61
CA ILE A 101 7.57 5.01 -1.98
C ILE A 101 8.90 4.94 -2.75
N CYS A 102 10.02 5.32 -2.13
CA CYS A 102 11.33 5.23 -2.76
C CYS A 102 11.68 3.79 -3.13
N ILE A 103 11.55 2.85 -2.19
CA ILE A 103 11.86 1.45 -2.45
C ILE A 103 10.89 0.86 -3.46
N GLU A 104 9.61 1.21 -3.40
CA GLU A 104 8.60 0.79 -4.38
C GLU A 104 8.92 1.22 -5.81
N ASN A 105 9.59 2.36 -5.99
CA ASN A 105 10.01 2.85 -7.31
C ASN A 105 11.40 2.33 -7.75
N ILE A 106 12.29 1.98 -6.82
CA ILE A 106 13.66 1.54 -7.12
C ILE A 106 13.75 0.01 -7.23
N PHE A 107 12.93 -0.72 -6.46
CA PHE A 107 12.96 -2.18 -6.44
C PHE A 107 12.60 -2.74 -7.83
N PRO A 108 13.46 -3.57 -8.42
CA PRO A 108 13.25 -4.07 -9.79
C PRO A 108 12.14 -5.12 -9.79
N ARG A 109 10.92 -4.70 -10.10
CA ARG A 109 9.75 -5.59 -10.19
C ARG A 109 9.53 -6.07 -11.62
N ILE A 110 9.20 -7.35 -11.75
CA ILE A 110 8.79 -7.94 -13.04
C ILE A 110 7.47 -7.30 -13.49
N PHE A 111 6.52 -7.15 -12.56
CA PHE A 111 5.28 -6.42 -12.80
C PHE A 111 5.30 -5.13 -11.98
N PRO A 112 5.22 -3.94 -12.60
CA PRO A 112 5.32 -2.64 -11.91
C PRO A 112 4.06 -2.32 -11.11
N TYR A 113 3.70 -3.20 -10.17
CA TYR A 113 2.56 -3.01 -9.29
C TYR A 113 2.97 -2.15 -8.08
N LYS A 114 2.27 -1.04 -7.90
CA LYS A 114 2.42 -0.14 -6.74
C LYS A 114 1.22 -0.28 -5.81
N LEU A 115 1.41 0.03 -4.53
CA LEU A 115 0.34 -0.02 -3.55
C LEU A 115 -0.87 0.82 -3.98
N GLY A 116 -0.64 1.99 -4.59
CA GLY A 116 -1.68 2.85 -5.13
C GLY A 116 -2.54 2.19 -6.20
N ASN A 117 -2.01 1.22 -6.97
CA ASN A 117 -2.77 0.52 -8.00
C ASN A 117 -3.97 -0.24 -7.42
N SER A 118 -3.93 -0.62 -6.15
CA SER A 118 -5.06 -1.26 -5.46
C SER A 118 -6.32 -0.38 -5.41
N GLN A 119 -6.16 0.94 -5.59
CA GLN A 119 -7.23 1.93 -5.50
C GLN A 119 -7.63 2.52 -6.86
N ILE A 120 -7.14 1.97 -7.98
CA ILE A 120 -7.38 2.52 -9.32
C ILE A 120 -8.89 2.58 -9.68
N ASN A 121 -9.67 1.65 -9.13
CA ASN A 121 -11.12 1.61 -9.34
C ASN A 121 -11.90 2.59 -8.45
N PHE A 122 -11.22 3.31 -7.55
CA PHE A 122 -11.84 4.31 -6.69
C PHE A 122 -11.87 5.66 -7.42
N LYS A 123 -12.96 5.90 -8.15
CA LYS A 123 -13.13 7.04 -9.07
C LYS A 123 -12.79 8.41 -8.45
N TYR A 124 -13.09 8.62 -7.17
CA TYR A 124 -12.80 9.88 -6.47
C TYR A 124 -11.32 10.22 -6.36
N LEU A 125 -10.42 9.24 -6.49
CA LEU A 125 -8.98 9.46 -6.47
C LEU A 125 -8.37 9.65 -7.87
N SER A 126 -9.14 9.39 -8.92
CA SER A 126 -8.69 9.51 -10.32
C SER A 126 -8.08 10.89 -10.66
N PRO A 127 -8.66 12.04 -10.23
CA PRO A 127 -8.06 13.34 -10.51
C PRO A 127 -6.67 13.53 -9.89
N LEU A 128 -6.45 12.97 -8.69
CA LEU A 128 -5.14 13.04 -8.02
C LEU A 128 -4.08 12.24 -8.75
N ILE A 129 -4.47 11.10 -9.33
CA ILE A 129 -3.56 10.26 -10.14
C ILE A 129 -3.11 11.05 -11.37
N GLY A 130 -4.01 11.79 -12.02
CA GLY A 130 -3.70 12.61 -13.19
C GLY A 130 -2.67 13.72 -12.91
N PHE A 131 -2.70 14.35 -11.72
CA PHE A 131 -1.78 15.42 -11.36
C PHE A 131 -0.46 14.94 -10.75
N PHE A 132 -0.50 13.93 -9.88
CA PHE A 132 0.64 13.54 -9.04
C PHE A 132 1.12 12.11 -9.29
N GLY A 133 0.49 11.41 -10.24
CA GLY A 133 0.76 10.00 -10.49
C GLY A 133 0.25 9.07 -9.38
N ILE A 134 0.43 7.77 -9.59
CA ILE A 134 -0.08 6.73 -8.69
C ILE A 134 0.57 6.74 -7.28
N ASN A 135 1.77 7.30 -7.15
CA ASN A 135 2.49 7.37 -5.89
C ASN A 135 1.76 8.19 -4.82
N ILE A 136 0.93 9.16 -5.22
CA ILE A 136 0.12 9.93 -4.28
C ILE A 136 -0.90 9.05 -3.57
N ILE A 137 -1.43 8.06 -4.26
CA ILE A 137 -2.39 7.12 -3.69
C ILE A 137 -1.66 6.17 -2.72
N SER A 138 -0.47 5.67 -3.08
CA SER A 138 0.38 4.92 -2.14
C SER A 138 0.65 5.75 -0.88
N PHE A 139 0.95 7.04 -1.02
CA PHE A 139 1.14 7.95 0.10
C PHE A 139 -0.08 7.97 1.04
N PHE A 140 -1.30 8.10 0.51
CA PHE A 140 -2.51 8.18 1.35
C PHE A 140 -2.84 6.87 2.05
N VAL A 141 -2.71 5.75 1.35
CA VAL A 141 -2.92 4.42 1.93
C VAL A 141 -1.93 4.20 3.09
N LEU A 142 -0.66 4.53 2.89
CA LEU A 142 0.37 4.42 3.94
C LEU A 142 0.10 5.39 5.09
N ALA A 143 -0.23 6.65 4.78
CA ALA A 143 -0.52 7.67 5.77
C ALA A 143 -1.65 7.26 6.71
N LEU A 144 -2.74 6.69 6.16
CA LEU A 144 -3.83 6.20 6.99
C LEU A 144 -3.41 5.02 7.87
N ASN A 145 -2.75 4.01 7.31
CA ASN A 145 -2.29 2.85 8.08
C ASN A 145 -1.37 3.27 9.24
N ILE A 146 -0.37 4.12 8.98
CA ILE A 146 0.59 4.55 9.99
C ILE A 146 -0.10 5.45 11.04
N THR A 147 -1.01 6.34 10.62
CA THR A 147 -1.78 7.20 11.53
C THR A 147 -2.64 6.36 12.48
N LEU A 148 -3.38 5.40 11.97
CA LEU A 148 -4.21 4.49 12.77
C LEU A 148 -3.36 3.69 13.75
N HIS A 149 -2.18 3.23 13.32
CA HIS A 149 -1.25 2.53 14.20
C HIS A 149 -0.76 3.44 15.34
N PHE A 150 -0.42 4.70 15.08
CA PHE A 150 -0.02 5.65 16.13
C PHE A 150 -1.15 6.01 17.08
N ILE A 151 -2.38 6.12 16.58
CA ILE A 151 -3.57 6.32 17.41
C ILE A 151 -3.75 5.13 18.36
N TYR A 152 -3.70 3.91 17.83
CA TYR A 152 -3.79 2.68 18.63
C TYR A 152 -2.72 2.62 19.72
N ARG A 153 -1.47 2.92 19.38
CA ARG A 153 -0.34 2.89 20.30
C ARG A 153 -0.51 3.83 21.50
N ARG A 154 -1.01 5.05 21.28
CA ARG A 154 -1.02 6.11 22.30
C ARG A 154 -2.33 6.26 23.03
N ARG A 155 -3.40 5.61 22.62
CA ARG A 155 -4.76 5.81 23.11
C ARG A 155 -5.21 7.28 23.19
N ASN A 156 -4.47 8.21 22.59
CA ASN A 156 -4.70 9.65 22.67
C ASN A 156 -4.97 10.19 21.25
N ILE A 157 -6.22 10.00 20.80
CA ILE A 157 -6.71 10.35 19.45
C ILE A 157 -6.56 11.86 19.18
N PHE A 158 -6.72 12.70 20.22
CA PHE A 158 -6.79 14.15 20.04
C PHE A 158 -5.48 14.83 19.63
N LYS A 159 -4.32 14.22 19.82
CA LYS A 159 -3.04 14.84 19.46
C LYS A 159 -2.75 14.82 17.94
N TYR A 160 -3.42 13.95 17.19
CA TYR A 160 -3.19 13.75 15.75
C TYR A 160 -4.33 14.27 14.87
N TYR A 161 -5.32 14.98 15.46
CA TYR A 161 -6.44 15.57 14.71
C TYR A 161 -5.97 16.49 13.57
N LYS A 162 -4.75 17.08 13.67
CA LYS A 162 -4.16 17.93 12.64
C LYS A 162 -3.83 17.19 11.32
N LEU A 163 -3.77 15.84 11.34
CA LEU A 163 -3.55 15.03 10.13
C LEU A 163 -4.88 14.67 9.43
N TYR A 164 -6.01 14.73 10.14
CA TYR A 164 -7.33 14.44 9.56
C TYR A 164 -7.77 15.43 8.47
N PRO A 165 -7.52 16.75 8.57
CA PRO A 165 -7.88 17.68 7.51
C PRO A 165 -7.20 17.38 6.19
N LEU A 166 -5.99 16.82 6.21
CA LEU A 166 -5.27 16.44 5.00
C LEU A 166 -5.98 15.27 4.28
N ILE A 167 -6.41 14.27 5.02
CA ILE A 167 -7.16 13.12 4.49
C ILE A 167 -8.54 13.57 3.99
N PHE A 168 -9.21 14.47 4.75
CA PHE A 168 -10.52 15.01 4.41
C PHE A 168 -10.48 15.94 3.18
N LEU A 169 -9.44 16.79 3.08
CA LEU A 169 -9.24 17.68 1.93
C LEU A 169 -9.16 16.91 0.61
N ILE A 170 -8.58 15.75 0.61
CA ILE A 170 -8.39 14.90 -0.57
C ILE A 170 -9.70 14.28 -1.01
N PHE A 171 -10.48 13.76 -0.07
CA PHE A 171 -11.84 13.30 -0.36
C PHE A 171 -12.69 14.43 -0.93
N PHE A 172 -12.58 15.64 -0.36
CA PHE A 172 -13.37 16.79 -0.78
C PHE A 172 -12.98 17.30 -2.17
N LEU A 173 -11.69 17.32 -2.50
CA LEU A 173 -11.21 17.73 -3.83
C LEU A 173 -11.61 16.71 -4.91
N GLY A 174 -11.65 15.41 -4.59
CA GLY A 174 -12.12 14.37 -5.49
C GLY A 174 -13.62 14.52 -5.82
N ILE A 175 -14.46 14.77 -4.81
CA ILE A 175 -15.92 14.91 -4.96
C ILE A 175 -16.27 16.14 -5.81
N LYS A 176 -15.59 17.27 -5.60
CA LYS A 176 -15.90 18.53 -6.28
C LYS A 176 -15.67 18.47 -7.80
N LYS A 177 -14.71 17.66 -8.26
CA LYS A 177 -14.43 17.52 -9.70
C LYS A 177 -15.46 16.63 -10.42
N GLU A 178 -15.97 15.60 -9.76
CA GLU A 178 -16.99 14.72 -10.34
C GLU A 178 -18.29 15.48 -10.63
N HIS A 179 -18.70 16.34 -9.71
CA HIS A 179 -19.87 17.22 -9.90
C HIS A 179 -19.70 18.22 -11.06
N SER A 180 -18.48 18.64 -11.34
CA SER A 180 -18.21 19.54 -12.49
C SER A 180 -18.25 18.80 -13.83
N GLU A 181 -17.82 17.55 -13.88
CA GLU A 181 -17.84 16.72 -15.09
C GLU A 181 -19.26 16.21 -15.44
N GLU A 182 -20.09 15.90 -14.44
CA GLU A 182 -21.50 15.57 -14.67
C GLU A 182 -22.28 16.78 -15.18
N ASN A 183 -22.03 17.96 -14.66
CA ASN A 183 -22.65 19.19 -15.16
C ASN A 183 -22.21 19.49 -16.59
N TYR A 184 -20.95 19.29 -16.97
CA TYR A 184 -20.49 19.49 -18.35
C TYR A 184 -21.20 18.57 -19.33
N LYS A 185 -21.35 17.26 -19.02
CA LYS A 185 -22.06 16.30 -19.86
C LYS A 185 -23.57 16.55 -19.96
N SER A 186 -24.16 17.28 -19.05
CA SER A 186 -25.58 17.67 -19.10
C SER A 186 -25.84 18.85 -20.04
N TYR A 187 -24.83 19.63 -20.42
CA TYR A 187 -24.93 20.75 -21.37
C TYR A 187 -24.68 20.32 -22.82
N GLU A 188 -24.14 19.11 -23.07
CA GLU A 188 -23.89 18.58 -24.42
C GLU A 188 -25.05 17.72 -24.97
N LYS A 189 -26.15 17.58 -24.24
CA LYS A 189 -27.39 16.94 -24.67
C LYS A 189 -28.48 17.96 -24.93
#